data_4ccc1b94e3d747c817badab8161a76a7
#
_entry.id   4ccc1b94e3d747c817badab8161a76a7
#
_cell.length_a   1.000
_cell.length_b   1.000
_cell.length_c   1.000
_cell.angle_alpha   90.00
_cell.angle_beta   90.00
_cell.angle_gamma   90.00
#
_symmetry.space_group_name_H-M   'P 1'
#
loop_
_entity.id
_entity.type
_entity.pdbx_description
1 polymer ?
#
loop_
_entity_poly.entity_id
_entity_poly.type
_entity_poly.pdbx_seq_one_letter_code
_entity_poly.pdbx_strand_id
1 'polypeptide(L)'
;MISRIWRGWTTRQNADAYEALLKAEIFTGIIDRGISGFQGIDLLRRDVAEGVEFVTIMWFDSLLAVRTFAGEDYERAVVPTAARQLLLRFDERSAHYEVRERRGPGNGHAA
;
A
#
# COMPACT_ATOMS: atom_id res chain seq x y z
N MET A 1 -3.43 5.74 -15.01
CA MET A 1 -3.11 4.90 -13.85
C MET A 1 -2.84 5.77 -12.65
N ILE A 2 -3.33 5.33 -11.52
CA ILE A 2 -3.18 6.05 -10.24
C ILE A 2 -2.34 5.19 -9.30
N SER A 3 -1.36 5.79 -8.64
CA SER A 3 -0.67 5.15 -7.53
C SER A 3 -1.23 5.71 -6.22
N ARG A 4 -1.49 4.81 -5.27
CA ARG A 4 -1.94 5.14 -3.92
C ARG A 4 -0.81 4.79 -2.95
N ILE A 5 -0.28 5.79 -2.26
CA ILE A 5 0.89 5.62 -1.40
C ILE A 5 0.50 5.89 0.04
N TRP A 6 0.87 4.96 0.92
CA TRP A 6 0.58 5.06 2.35
C TRP A 6 1.78 4.61 3.16
N ARG A 7 1.98 5.20 4.33
CA ARG A 7 3.10 4.87 5.20
C ARG A 7 2.62 4.53 6.59
N GLY A 8 3.30 3.53 7.20
CA GLY A 8 3.08 3.17 8.60
C GLY A 8 4.42 2.85 9.25
N TRP A 9 4.48 2.99 10.57
CA TRP A 9 5.71 2.78 11.33
C TRP A 9 5.48 1.79 12.45
N THR A 10 6.41 0.86 12.64
CA THR A 10 6.37 -0.11 13.73
C THR A 10 7.62 0.01 14.61
N THR A 11 7.58 -0.61 15.79
CA THR A 11 8.82 -0.90 16.51
C THR A 11 9.59 -1.95 15.72
N ARG A 12 10.90 -2.09 15.99
CA ARG A 12 11.68 -3.18 15.40
C ARG A 12 11.13 -4.53 15.82
N GLN A 13 10.65 -4.62 17.04
CA GLN A 13 10.09 -5.84 17.58
C GLN A 13 8.84 -6.30 16.83
N ASN A 14 7.99 -5.38 16.40
CA ASN A 14 6.74 -5.69 15.71
C ASN A 14 6.88 -5.77 14.18
N ALA A 15 8.02 -5.37 13.63
CA ALA A 15 8.17 -5.20 12.19
C ALA A 15 7.90 -6.49 11.40
N ASP A 16 8.50 -7.59 11.83
CA ASP A 16 8.34 -8.86 11.10
C ASP A 16 6.91 -9.39 11.21
N ALA A 17 6.28 -9.24 12.38
CA ALA A 17 4.89 -9.65 12.56
C ALA A 17 3.96 -8.81 11.68
N TYR A 18 4.21 -7.51 11.59
CA TYR A 18 3.42 -6.62 10.74
C TYR A 18 3.57 -7.00 9.27
N GLU A 19 4.80 -7.22 8.82
CA GLU A 19 5.04 -7.65 7.44
C GLU A 19 4.34 -8.97 7.12
N ALA A 20 4.42 -9.94 8.03
CA ALA A 20 3.77 -11.23 7.85
C ALA A 20 2.25 -11.09 7.75
N LEU A 21 1.67 -10.23 8.58
CA LEU A 21 0.23 -9.97 8.55
C LEU A 21 -0.20 -9.37 7.22
N LEU A 22 0.57 -8.40 6.71
CA LEU A 22 0.27 -7.79 5.42
C LEU A 22 0.29 -8.82 4.30
N LYS A 23 1.35 -9.61 4.23
CA LYS A 23 1.54 -10.58 3.15
C LYS A 23 0.53 -11.71 3.20
N ALA A 24 0.28 -12.27 4.37
CA ALA A 24 -0.53 -13.48 4.49
C ALA A 24 -2.03 -13.19 4.49
N GLU A 25 -2.45 -12.06 5.05
CA GLU A 25 -3.87 -11.80 5.26
C GLU A 25 -4.38 -10.56 4.54
N ILE A 26 -3.74 -9.42 4.76
CA ILE A 26 -4.30 -8.16 4.26
C ILE A 26 -4.21 -8.08 2.73
N PHE A 27 -3.04 -8.34 2.17
CA PHE A 27 -2.87 -8.28 0.71
C PHE A 27 -3.67 -9.36 0.01
N THR A 28 -3.67 -10.57 0.57
CA THR A 28 -4.48 -11.67 0.05
C THR A 28 -5.95 -11.30 0.03
N GLY A 29 -6.44 -10.70 1.12
CA GLY A 29 -7.82 -10.25 1.20
C GLY A 29 -8.16 -9.19 0.17
N ILE A 30 -7.25 -8.24 -0.07
CA ILE A 30 -7.45 -7.20 -1.09
C ILE A 30 -7.54 -7.83 -2.47
N ILE A 31 -6.62 -8.73 -2.80
CA ILE A 31 -6.61 -9.40 -4.09
C ILE A 31 -7.88 -10.21 -4.29
N ASP A 32 -8.32 -10.91 -3.25
CA ASP A 32 -9.51 -11.77 -3.32
C ASP A 32 -10.81 -10.97 -3.51
N ARG A 33 -10.81 -9.67 -3.22
CA ARG A 33 -11.97 -8.83 -3.48
C ARG A 33 -12.26 -8.68 -4.99
N GLY A 34 -11.28 -8.95 -5.85
CA GLY A 34 -11.45 -8.85 -7.29
C GLY A 34 -11.84 -7.46 -7.75
N ILE A 35 -11.25 -6.42 -7.19
CA ILE A 35 -11.59 -5.04 -7.52
C ILE A 35 -11.21 -4.75 -8.96
N SER A 36 -12.22 -4.34 -9.75
CA SER A 36 -11.99 -3.96 -11.14
C SER A 36 -11.07 -2.75 -11.19
N GLY A 37 -9.99 -2.85 -11.98
CA GLY A 37 -9.03 -1.77 -12.11
C GLY A 37 -7.87 -1.81 -11.11
N PHE A 38 -7.87 -2.74 -10.17
CA PHE A 38 -6.72 -2.92 -9.28
C PHE A 38 -5.60 -3.62 -10.06
N GLN A 39 -4.41 -3.03 -10.04
CA GLN A 39 -3.28 -3.50 -10.87
C GLN A 39 -2.15 -4.13 -10.06
N GLY A 40 -2.11 -3.92 -8.78
CA GLY A 40 -1.06 -4.53 -7.95
C GLY A 40 -0.75 -3.72 -6.71
N ILE A 41 0.13 -4.29 -5.89
CA ILE A 41 0.55 -3.69 -4.64
C ILE A 41 2.01 -4.03 -4.37
N ASP A 42 2.77 -3.03 -3.96
CA ASP A 42 4.17 -3.19 -3.53
C ASP A 42 4.29 -2.87 -2.06
N LEU A 43 5.12 -3.62 -1.36
CA LEU A 43 5.47 -3.37 0.03
C LEU A 43 6.94 -3.05 0.12
N LEU A 44 7.26 -1.89 0.70
CA LEU A 44 8.64 -1.47 0.94
C LEU A 44 8.85 -1.26 2.43
N ARG A 45 10.05 -1.51 2.89
CA ARG A 45 10.39 -1.22 4.30
C ARG A 45 11.82 -0.71 4.41
N ARG A 46 12.07 0.08 5.45
CA ARG A 46 13.41 0.51 5.79
C ARG A 46 13.51 0.78 7.29
N ASP A 47 14.73 0.69 7.83
CA ASP A 47 14.98 1.07 9.21
C ASP A 47 15.02 2.59 9.30
N VAL A 48 14.45 3.12 10.38
CA VAL A 48 14.48 4.53 10.70
C VAL A 48 14.84 4.67 12.19
N ALA A 49 15.05 5.90 12.66
CA ALA A 49 15.46 6.12 14.05
C ALA A 49 14.48 5.53 15.07
N GLU A 50 13.20 5.64 14.82
CA GLU A 50 12.16 5.20 15.75
C GLU A 50 11.76 3.73 15.59
N GLY A 51 12.25 3.05 14.56
CA GLY A 51 11.87 1.66 14.31
C GLY A 51 11.96 1.29 12.84
N VAL A 52 10.85 0.88 12.25
CA VAL A 52 10.79 0.46 10.86
C VAL A 52 9.64 1.19 10.16
N GLU A 53 9.96 1.79 9.02
CA GLU A 53 8.96 2.42 8.17
C GLU A 53 8.55 1.46 7.07
N PHE A 54 7.23 1.32 6.88
CA PHE A 54 6.66 0.55 5.79
C PHE A 54 5.92 1.47 4.85
N VAL A 55 6.10 1.25 3.56
CA VAL A 55 5.38 1.98 2.51
C VAL A 55 4.64 0.95 1.67
N THR A 56 3.35 1.18 1.45
CA THR A 56 2.58 0.41 0.49
C THR A 56 2.27 1.31 -0.70
N ILE A 57 2.47 0.77 -1.89
CA ILE A 57 2.10 1.44 -3.13
C ILE A 57 1.10 0.53 -3.83
N MET A 58 -0.12 1.02 -3.98
CA MET A 58 -1.16 0.30 -4.73
C MET A 58 -1.36 0.99 -6.06
N TRP A 59 -1.62 0.20 -7.08
CA TRP A 59 -1.77 0.68 -8.45
C TRP A 59 -3.19 0.40 -8.92
N PHE A 60 -3.84 1.44 -9.49
CA PHE A 60 -5.21 1.36 -9.98
C PHE A 60 -5.32 2.01 -11.35
N ASP A 61 -6.25 1.53 -12.17
CA ASP A 61 -6.53 2.12 -13.48
C ASP A 61 -7.07 3.54 -13.38
N SER A 62 -7.83 3.83 -12.33
CA SER A 62 -8.61 5.06 -12.24
C SER A 62 -8.95 5.40 -10.81
N LEU A 63 -9.40 6.64 -10.59
CA LEU A 63 -9.94 7.03 -9.28
C LEU A 63 -11.22 6.27 -8.94
N LEU A 64 -11.99 5.85 -9.94
CA LEU A 64 -13.17 5.03 -9.67
C LEU A 64 -12.77 3.72 -8.99
N ALA A 65 -11.71 3.08 -9.47
CA ALA A 65 -11.20 1.85 -8.84
C ALA A 65 -10.71 2.12 -7.43
N VAL A 66 -10.04 3.26 -7.19
CA VAL A 66 -9.62 3.66 -5.85
C VAL A 66 -10.83 3.80 -4.92
N ARG A 67 -11.90 4.44 -5.38
CA ARG A 67 -13.12 4.59 -4.59
C ARG A 67 -13.78 3.25 -4.29
N THR A 68 -13.75 2.34 -5.24
CA THR A 68 -14.28 0.99 -5.02
C THR A 68 -13.51 0.30 -3.90
N PHE A 69 -12.20 0.50 -3.83
CA PHE A 69 -11.37 -0.06 -2.77
C PHE A 69 -11.60 0.64 -1.43
N ALA A 70 -11.53 1.97 -1.41
CA ALA A 70 -11.39 2.75 -0.17
C ALA A 70 -12.67 3.49 0.26
N GLY A 71 -13.69 3.58 -0.60
CA GLY A 71 -14.92 4.29 -0.30
C GLY A 71 -14.90 5.73 -0.80
N GLU A 72 -15.96 6.48 -0.47
CA GLU A 72 -16.13 7.85 -0.96
C GLU A 72 -15.03 8.79 -0.46
N ASP A 73 -14.67 8.69 0.81
CA ASP A 73 -13.53 9.44 1.35
C ASP A 73 -12.27 8.62 1.07
N TYR A 74 -11.93 8.51 -0.18
CA TYR A 74 -10.92 7.56 -0.66
C TYR A 74 -9.50 7.85 -0.20
N GLU A 75 -9.20 9.06 0.24
CA GLU A 75 -7.89 9.37 0.80
C GLU A 75 -7.69 8.77 2.19
N ARG A 76 -8.78 8.52 2.89
CA ARG A 76 -8.70 7.99 4.24
C ARG A 76 -8.02 6.62 4.23
N ALA A 77 -7.08 6.43 5.15
CA ALA A 77 -6.36 5.17 5.26
C ALA A 77 -7.30 4.02 5.61
N VAL A 78 -7.08 2.87 4.99
CA VAL A 78 -7.81 1.64 5.28
C VAL A 78 -6.88 0.76 6.12
N VAL A 79 -7.04 0.82 7.45
CA VAL A 79 -6.14 0.14 8.38
C VAL A 79 -6.95 -0.84 9.24
N PRO A 80 -6.89 -2.14 8.94
CA PRO A 80 -7.58 -3.13 9.75
C PRO A 80 -7.09 -3.13 11.20
N THR A 81 -7.96 -3.52 12.13
CA THR A 81 -7.65 -3.50 13.55
C THR A 81 -6.38 -4.27 13.89
N ALA A 82 -6.19 -5.45 13.30
CA ALA A 82 -5.01 -6.27 13.56
C ALA A 82 -3.72 -5.55 13.18
N ALA A 83 -3.72 -4.83 12.06
CA ALA A 83 -2.57 -4.04 11.63
C ALA A 83 -2.34 -2.85 12.55
N ARG A 84 -3.43 -2.19 12.93
CA ARG A 84 -3.37 -1.02 13.81
C ARG A 84 -2.70 -1.34 15.14
N GLN A 85 -2.93 -2.53 15.67
CA GLN A 85 -2.35 -2.96 16.95
C GLN A 85 -0.84 -3.11 16.90
N LEU A 86 -0.25 -3.30 15.72
CA LEU A 86 1.19 -3.46 15.55
C LEU A 86 1.89 -2.16 15.18
N LEU A 87 1.13 -1.14 14.80
CA LEU A 87 1.69 0.13 14.33
C LEU A 87 1.90 1.11 15.48
N LEU A 88 3.04 1.82 15.45
CA LEU A 88 3.29 2.97 16.33
C LEU A 88 2.44 4.15 15.89
N ARG A 89 2.46 4.40 14.60
CA ARG A 89 1.70 5.47 13.96
C ARG A 89 1.60 5.18 12.47
N PHE A 90 0.74 5.90 11.79
CA PHE A 90 0.55 5.74 10.35
C PHE A 90 -0.06 7.00 9.76
N ASP A 91 0.09 7.18 8.47
CA ASP A 91 -0.57 8.28 7.75
C ASP A 91 -2.07 8.03 7.77
N GLU A 92 -2.84 9.02 8.25
CA GLU A 92 -4.29 8.87 8.28
C GLU A 92 -4.91 9.02 6.90
N ARG A 93 -4.19 9.63 5.97
CA ARG A 93 -4.63 9.81 4.60
C ARG A 93 -3.56 9.31 3.66
N SER A 94 -3.99 8.59 2.61
CA SER A 94 -3.10 8.14 1.55
C SER A 94 -2.94 9.23 0.50
N ALA A 95 -1.78 9.28 -0.13
CA ALA A 95 -1.52 10.20 -1.23
C ALA A 95 -1.77 9.48 -2.56
N HIS A 96 -2.41 10.17 -3.48
CA HIS A 96 -2.70 9.62 -4.81
C HIS A 96 -2.00 10.44 -5.87
N TYR A 97 -1.34 9.73 -6.79
CA TYR A 97 -0.60 10.35 -7.87
C TYR A 97 -1.03 9.78 -9.20
N GLU A 98 -1.15 10.63 -10.19
CA GLU A 98 -1.33 10.22 -11.56
C GLU A 98 0.01 9.78 -12.12
N VAL A 99 0.10 8.56 -12.64
CA VAL A 99 1.35 8.08 -13.25
C VAL A 99 1.48 8.76 -14.62
N ARG A 100 2.47 9.61 -14.75
CA ARG A 100 2.65 10.40 -15.98
C ARG A 100 3.60 9.75 -16.96
N GLU A 101 4.48 8.89 -16.46
CA GLU A 101 5.41 8.19 -17.33
C GLU A 101 5.98 6.99 -16.59
N ARG A 102 6.17 5.92 -17.34
CA ARG A 102 6.72 4.69 -16.79
C ARG A 102 7.64 4.10 -17.85
N ARG A 103 8.92 3.99 -17.53
CA ARG A 103 9.92 3.48 -18.46
C ARG A 103 10.66 2.31 -17.84
N GLY A 104 10.98 1.32 -18.66
CA GLY A 104 11.89 0.25 -18.32
C GLY A 104 13.25 0.50 -18.96
N PRO A 105 14.16 -0.45 -18.80
CA PRO A 105 15.50 -0.33 -19.36
C PRO A 105 15.55 -0.62 -20.84
N GLY A 106 14.69 -0.24 -21.56
CA GLY A 106 14.69 -0.32 -22.98
C GLY A 106 14.38 -1.63 -23.49
N ASN A 107 14.37 -1.69 -24.81
CA ASN A 107 14.13 -2.69 -25.42
C ASN A 107 13.19 -3.37 -24.92
N GLY A 108 12.83 -2.85 -24.64
CA GLY A 108 12.05 -3.40 -24.31
C GLY A 108 11.81 -4.28 -23.43
N HIS A 109 12.14 -4.41 -22.97
CA HIS A 109 11.89 -5.23 -22.14
C HIS A 109 12.23 -4.81 -20.98
N ALA A 110 12.15 -4.70 -20.88
CA ALA A 110 12.23 -4.45 -20.15
C ALA A 110 12.50 -4.33 -19.21
N ALA A 111 12.62 -4.34 -18.93
CA ALA A 111 12.86 -4.39 -18.21
C ALA A 111 12.82 -4.38 -17.67
#